data_4d6753795a71766bbcd217ca2d4bf801
#
_entry.id   4d6753795a71766bbcd217ca2d4bf801
#
_cell.length_a   1.000
_cell.length_b   1.000
_cell.length_c   1.000
_cell.angle_alpha   90.00
_cell.angle_beta   90.00
_cell.angle_gamma   90.00
#
_symmetry.space_group_name_H-M   'P 1'
#
loop_
_entity.id
_entity.type
_entity.pdbx_description
1 polymer ?
#
loop_
_entity_poly.entity_id
_entity_poly.type
_entity_poly.pdbx_seq_one_letter_code
_entity_poly.pdbx_strand_id
1 'polypeptide(L)'
;PYQNAANVTTFLAPGTAGKVLTTQGAGAAPTWETPAAGISLSADNTWTGTQSFTGSTSKLAEVLTNAGEVCTISATAATGTINFDVTTQSVLYYTSNASANWTVNFRGSSGTSLNTLMSVDQSVTVAFMVTQGSTAYYNNAVTIDGSSVTPKYQGGTAFAAGNASSIDTYVYTIIKTGSAAFTVLASRTQFK
;
A
#
# COMPACT_ATOMS: atom_id res chain seq x y z
N PRO A 1 21.86 40.54 -16.98
CA PRO A 1 23.21 40.79 -16.47
C PRO A 1 23.34 40.29 -15.03
N TYR A 2 24.54 39.91 -14.65
CA TYR A 2 24.91 39.58 -13.28
C TYR A 2 26.30 40.18 -13.00
N GLN A 3 26.65 40.37 -11.74
CA GLN A 3 27.99 40.79 -11.35
C GLN A 3 28.86 39.58 -11.04
N ASN A 4 29.97 39.38 -11.73
CA ASN A 4 30.96 38.31 -11.51
C ASN A 4 32.15 38.78 -10.69
N ALA A 5 32.28 40.08 -10.46
CA ALA A 5 33.22 40.72 -9.57
C ALA A 5 32.70 42.10 -9.17
N ALA A 6 33.34 42.74 -8.18
CA ALA A 6 32.95 44.10 -7.78
C ALA A 6 33.03 45.06 -8.98
N ASN A 7 31.91 45.74 -9.25
CA ASN A 7 31.72 46.68 -10.35
C ASN A 7 31.87 46.15 -11.79
N VAL A 8 31.84 44.80 -11.96
CA VAL A 8 31.88 44.16 -13.28
C VAL A 8 30.53 43.51 -13.57
N THR A 9 29.80 44.12 -14.49
CA THR A 9 28.55 43.56 -14.99
C THR A 9 28.81 42.65 -16.19
N THR A 10 28.34 41.42 -16.13
CA THR A 10 28.48 40.44 -17.20
C THR A 10 27.09 40.00 -17.71
N PHE A 11 27.00 39.69 -18.98
CA PHE A 11 25.80 39.10 -19.58
C PHE A 11 25.98 37.58 -19.72
N LEU A 12 25.01 36.85 -19.21
CA LEU A 12 24.95 35.43 -19.50
C LEU A 12 24.50 35.21 -20.94
N ALA A 13 25.23 34.42 -21.70
CA ALA A 13 24.83 34.04 -23.05
C ALA A 13 23.45 33.36 -23.06
N PRO A 14 22.69 33.47 -24.14
CA PRO A 14 21.41 32.76 -24.27
C PRO A 14 21.59 31.26 -24.07
N GLY A 15 20.70 30.62 -23.30
CA GLY A 15 20.69 29.18 -23.15
C GLY A 15 20.05 28.50 -24.36
N THR A 16 20.27 27.19 -24.49
CA THR A 16 19.57 26.36 -25.47
C THR A 16 18.09 26.27 -25.12
N ALA A 17 17.24 26.11 -26.11
CA ALA A 17 15.80 25.94 -25.90
C ALA A 17 15.50 24.79 -24.91
N GLY A 18 14.55 25.00 -24.00
CA GLY A 18 14.18 24.03 -22.96
C GLY A 18 15.04 24.08 -21.69
N LYS A 19 16.04 24.98 -21.61
CA LYS A 19 16.81 25.20 -20.37
C LYS A 19 16.16 26.28 -19.50
N VAL A 20 16.34 26.15 -18.18
CA VAL A 20 15.92 27.16 -17.19
C VAL A 20 17.16 27.81 -16.58
N LEU A 21 17.05 29.10 -16.26
CA LEU A 21 18.12 29.81 -15.57
C LEU A 21 18.06 29.46 -14.07
N THR A 22 19.14 28.86 -13.56
CA THR A 22 19.25 28.41 -12.18
C THR A 22 20.31 29.20 -11.43
N THR A 23 20.00 29.60 -10.20
CA THR A 23 21.00 30.22 -9.30
C THR A 23 21.89 29.12 -8.73
N GLN A 24 23.20 29.41 -8.66
CA GLN A 24 24.21 28.47 -8.12
C GLN A 24 24.61 28.80 -6.67
N GLY A 25 23.84 29.66 -6.00
CA GLY A 25 24.13 30.11 -4.64
C GLY A 25 24.86 31.46 -4.60
N ALA A 26 25.14 31.94 -3.38
CA ALA A 26 25.78 33.23 -3.17
C ALA A 26 27.22 33.23 -3.73
N GLY A 27 27.54 34.24 -4.55
CA GLY A 27 28.86 34.41 -5.15
C GLY A 27 29.12 33.58 -6.41
N ALA A 28 28.19 32.75 -6.85
CA ALA A 28 28.30 31.98 -8.09
C ALA A 28 27.44 32.59 -9.22
N ALA A 29 27.95 32.48 -10.46
CA ALA A 29 27.17 32.94 -11.63
C ALA A 29 25.98 31.99 -11.87
N PRO A 30 24.82 32.53 -12.28
CA PRO A 30 23.70 31.68 -12.70
C PRO A 30 24.05 30.89 -13.96
N THR A 31 23.51 29.70 -14.10
CA THR A 31 23.72 28.80 -15.25
C THR A 31 22.42 28.35 -15.88
N TRP A 32 22.47 27.96 -17.16
CA TRP A 32 21.35 27.33 -17.85
C TRP A 32 21.39 25.83 -17.61
N GLU A 33 20.36 25.31 -16.94
CA GLU A 33 20.26 23.89 -16.61
C GLU A 33 19.05 23.23 -17.26
N THR A 34 19.11 21.93 -17.43
CA THR A 34 17.92 21.15 -17.77
C THR A 34 16.97 21.21 -16.58
N PRO A 35 15.71 21.57 -16.77
CA PRO A 35 14.74 21.46 -15.69
C PRO A 35 14.81 20.07 -15.08
N ALA A 36 14.73 19.98 -13.75
CA ALA A 36 14.51 18.67 -13.13
C ALA A 36 13.28 18.02 -13.80
N ALA A 37 13.39 16.73 -14.11
CA ALA A 37 12.30 16.02 -14.73
C ALA A 37 11.06 16.13 -13.83
N GLY A 38 10.07 16.90 -14.29
CA GLY A 38 8.77 17.00 -13.65
C GLY A 38 7.92 15.76 -13.94
N ILE A 39 6.70 15.72 -13.41
CA ILE A 39 5.74 14.70 -13.76
C ILE A 39 5.43 14.80 -15.26
N SER A 40 5.66 13.74 -16.00
CA SER A 40 5.26 13.63 -17.41
C SER A 40 3.80 13.21 -17.50
N LEU A 41 3.01 13.92 -18.27
CA LEU A 41 1.61 13.55 -18.53
C LEU A 41 1.45 12.40 -19.53
N SER A 42 2.53 12.05 -20.25
CA SER A 42 2.52 11.04 -21.33
C SER A 42 3.47 9.88 -21.07
N ALA A 43 4.16 9.83 -19.92
CA ALA A 43 5.08 8.77 -19.56
C ALA A 43 4.76 8.21 -18.18
N ASP A 44 5.23 6.99 -17.90
CA ASP A 44 5.11 6.36 -16.59
C ASP A 44 5.88 7.19 -15.55
N ASN A 45 5.23 7.44 -14.42
CA ASN A 45 5.83 8.11 -13.27
C ASN A 45 5.88 7.14 -12.09
N THR A 46 7.05 6.97 -11.48
CA THR A 46 7.24 6.13 -10.30
C THR A 46 7.51 7.00 -9.08
N TRP A 47 6.69 6.83 -8.05
CA TRP A 47 6.88 7.49 -6.75
C TRP A 47 7.28 6.46 -5.71
N THR A 48 8.37 6.71 -4.99
CA THR A 48 8.88 5.84 -3.93
C THR A 48 8.47 6.28 -2.53
N GLY A 49 7.95 7.49 -2.40
CA GLY A 49 7.40 8.03 -1.15
C GLY A 49 5.88 7.97 -1.11
N THR A 50 5.32 8.20 0.06
CA THR A 50 3.87 8.34 0.25
C THR A 50 3.35 9.53 -0.51
N GLN A 51 2.33 9.33 -1.35
CA GLN A 51 1.60 10.39 -2.03
C GLN A 51 0.32 10.69 -1.26
N SER A 52 0.09 11.96 -0.93
CA SER A 52 -1.12 12.40 -0.25
C SER A 52 -1.97 13.22 -1.19
N PHE A 53 -3.18 12.75 -1.46
CA PHE A 53 -4.18 13.45 -2.26
C PHE A 53 -5.28 13.95 -1.35
N THR A 54 -5.48 15.26 -1.30
CA THR A 54 -6.50 15.87 -0.44
C THR A 54 -7.62 16.45 -1.30
N GLY A 55 -8.82 15.93 -1.13
CA GLY A 55 -10.02 16.45 -1.76
C GLY A 55 -10.52 17.75 -1.11
N SER A 56 -11.60 18.27 -1.61
CA SER A 56 -12.32 19.40 -1.02
C SER A 56 -13.76 18.98 -0.70
N THR A 57 -14.53 19.89 -0.12
CA THR A 57 -15.97 19.65 0.15
C THR A 57 -16.81 19.41 -1.10
N SER A 58 -16.29 19.75 -2.29
CA SER A 58 -17.00 19.64 -3.58
C SER A 58 -16.28 18.77 -4.61
N LYS A 59 -15.10 18.20 -4.29
CA LYS A 59 -14.32 17.37 -5.22
C LYS A 59 -13.68 16.18 -4.51
N LEU A 60 -13.67 15.03 -5.18
CA LEU A 60 -12.89 13.87 -4.75
C LEU A 60 -11.39 14.19 -4.88
N ALA A 61 -10.59 13.64 -3.98
CA ALA A 61 -9.13 13.77 -4.03
C ALA A 61 -8.52 13.04 -5.22
N GLU A 62 -9.10 11.90 -5.59
CA GLU A 62 -8.59 11.02 -6.64
C GLU A 62 -9.74 10.31 -7.33
N VAL A 63 -9.63 10.14 -8.65
CA VAL A 63 -10.54 9.32 -9.47
C VAL A 63 -9.67 8.41 -10.33
N LEU A 64 -9.73 7.11 -10.05
CA LEU A 64 -9.01 6.08 -10.79
C LEU A 64 -9.97 5.34 -11.72
N THR A 65 -9.67 5.35 -13.02
CA THR A 65 -10.47 4.62 -14.01
C THR A 65 -10.16 3.12 -13.96
N ASN A 66 -8.89 2.77 -13.74
CA ASN A 66 -8.42 1.38 -13.74
C ASN A 66 -7.15 1.26 -12.89
N ALA A 67 -7.31 0.86 -11.63
CA ALA A 67 -6.20 0.63 -10.72
C ALA A 67 -5.84 -0.86 -10.68
N GLY A 68 -4.57 -1.20 -10.92
CA GLY A 68 -4.04 -2.54 -10.70
C GLY A 68 -3.54 -2.67 -9.27
N GLU A 69 -3.97 -3.70 -8.57
CA GLU A 69 -3.49 -4.05 -7.23
C GLU A 69 -2.41 -5.13 -7.30
N VAL A 70 -1.44 -5.07 -6.38
CA VAL A 70 -0.40 -6.10 -6.30
C VAL A 70 -0.97 -7.35 -5.63
N CYS A 71 -0.92 -8.47 -6.35
CA CYS A 71 -1.27 -9.80 -5.83
C CYS A 71 0.00 -10.63 -5.63
N THR A 72 0.24 -11.08 -4.40
CA THR A 72 1.28 -12.08 -4.12
C THR A 72 0.67 -13.47 -4.20
N ILE A 73 1.25 -14.36 -5.01
CA ILE A 73 0.83 -15.74 -5.16
C ILE A 73 1.80 -16.65 -4.40
N SER A 74 1.26 -17.48 -3.50
CA SER A 74 2.00 -18.50 -2.77
C SER A 74 1.58 -19.90 -3.23
N ALA A 75 2.54 -20.72 -3.65
CA ALA A 75 2.31 -22.12 -4.02
C ALA A 75 2.35 -23.08 -2.79
N THR A 76 2.40 -22.55 -1.57
CA THR A 76 2.36 -23.36 -0.35
C THR A 76 0.94 -23.51 0.18
N ALA A 77 0.71 -24.49 1.04
CA ALA A 77 -0.57 -24.67 1.71
C ALA A 77 -0.77 -23.64 2.83
N ALA A 78 -1.98 -23.11 2.96
CA ALA A 78 -2.32 -22.27 4.11
C ALA A 78 -2.34 -23.11 5.39
N THR A 79 -1.55 -22.71 6.39
CA THR A 79 -1.40 -23.37 7.70
C THR A 79 -0.66 -22.47 8.69
N GLY A 80 -0.77 -22.73 9.98
CA GLY A 80 -0.03 -22.04 11.04
C GLY A 80 -0.30 -20.54 11.07
N THR A 81 0.74 -19.73 11.28
CA THR A 81 0.63 -18.27 11.23
C THR A 81 1.10 -17.74 9.88
N ILE A 82 0.22 -17.07 9.18
CA ILE A 82 0.48 -16.46 7.87
C ILE A 82 0.61 -14.94 8.06
N ASN A 83 1.79 -14.41 7.76
CA ASN A 83 2.01 -12.97 7.80
C ASN A 83 1.49 -12.33 6.50
N PHE A 84 0.62 -11.35 6.65
CA PHE A 84 0.15 -10.48 5.57
C PHE A 84 0.86 -9.13 5.69
N ASP A 85 1.84 -8.91 4.82
CA ASP A 85 2.66 -7.70 4.80
C ASP A 85 1.99 -6.66 3.88
N VAL A 86 1.25 -5.70 4.47
CA VAL A 86 0.42 -4.74 3.70
C VAL A 86 1.23 -3.78 2.82
N THR A 87 2.54 -3.65 3.05
CA THR A 87 3.42 -2.84 2.19
C THR A 87 3.85 -3.56 0.93
N THR A 88 3.61 -4.87 0.81
CA THR A 88 4.05 -5.68 -0.33
C THR A 88 2.90 -6.04 -1.28
N GLN A 89 1.69 -6.18 -0.77
CA GLN A 89 0.52 -6.57 -1.56
C GLN A 89 -0.78 -6.10 -0.91
N SER A 90 -1.81 -5.92 -1.72
CA SER A 90 -3.21 -5.78 -1.27
C SER A 90 -3.96 -7.12 -1.35
N VAL A 91 -3.49 -8.05 -2.18
CA VAL A 91 -4.05 -9.38 -2.35
C VAL A 91 -2.99 -10.45 -2.10
N LEU A 92 -3.31 -11.45 -1.28
CA LEU A 92 -2.47 -12.62 -1.05
C LEU A 92 -3.25 -13.88 -1.42
N TYR A 93 -2.71 -14.71 -2.32
CA TYR A 93 -3.38 -15.91 -2.80
C TYR A 93 -2.54 -17.18 -2.59
N TYR A 94 -3.06 -18.11 -1.79
CA TYR A 94 -2.52 -19.45 -1.58
C TYR A 94 -3.16 -20.43 -2.57
N THR A 95 -2.39 -20.89 -3.55
CA THR A 95 -2.87 -21.72 -4.66
C THR A 95 -2.89 -23.22 -4.34
N SER A 96 -2.13 -23.69 -3.34
CA SER A 96 -2.21 -25.07 -2.86
C SER A 96 -3.33 -25.23 -1.83
N ASN A 97 -3.90 -26.43 -1.77
CA ASN A 97 -4.95 -26.76 -0.80
C ASN A 97 -4.49 -26.47 0.63
N ALA A 98 -5.30 -25.77 1.41
CA ALA A 98 -5.04 -25.57 2.83
C ALA A 98 -4.85 -26.92 3.54
N SER A 99 -3.93 -26.98 4.50
CA SER A 99 -3.59 -28.23 5.22
C SER A 99 -4.00 -28.21 6.70
N ALA A 100 -4.29 -27.03 7.26
CA ALA A 100 -4.82 -26.85 8.61
C ALA A 100 -5.51 -25.49 8.72
N ASN A 101 -6.24 -25.25 9.82
CA ASN A 101 -6.69 -23.92 10.18
C ASN A 101 -5.49 -23.01 10.44
N TRP A 102 -5.63 -21.72 10.17
CA TRP A 102 -4.52 -20.77 10.25
C TRP A 102 -4.89 -19.48 10.96
N THR A 103 -3.89 -18.83 11.50
CA THR A 103 -3.94 -17.45 11.97
C THR A 103 -3.45 -16.52 10.86
N VAL A 104 -4.16 -15.45 10.53
CA VAL A 104 -3.59 -14.37 9.73
C VAL A 104 -3.05 -13.29 10.64
N ASN A 105 -1.79 -12.89 10.41
CA ASN A 105 -1.13 -11.81 11.14
C ASN A 105 -0.89 -10.62 10.20
N PHE A 106 -1.63 -9.56 10.39
CA PHE A 106 -1.45 -8.32 9.62
C PHE A 106 -0.35 -7.47 10.23
N ARG A 107 0.59 -7.03 9.39
CA ARG A 107 1.70 -6.16 9.77
C ARG A 107 2.11 -5.29 8.59
N GLY A 108 2.91 -4.24 8.83
CA GLY A 108 3.50 -3.45 7.74
C GLY A 108 4.42 -4.31 6.88
N SER A 109 5.45 -4.88 7.50
CA SER A 109 6.41 -5.83 6.90
C SER A 109 7.08 -6.65 8.01
N SER A 110 8.10 -7.46 7.66
CA SER A 110 8.89 -8.18 8.67
C SER A 110 9.62 -7.26 9.66
N GLY A 111 9.92 -6.03 9.29
CA GLY A 111 10.61 -5.03 10.11
C GLY A 111 9.76 -3.83 10.51
N THR A 112 8.50 -3.76 10.08
CA THR A 112 7.64 -2.59 10.33
C THR A 112 6.29 -3.04 10.83
N SER A 113 5.88 -2.54 12.00
CA SER A 113 4.55 -2.83 12.54
C SER A 113 3.47 -2.07 11.77
N LEU A 114 2.27 -2.64 11.70
CA LEU A 114 1.09 -1.95 11.17
C LEU A 114 0.76 -0.71 12.02
N ASN A 115 1.00 -0.82 13.34
CA ASN A 115 0.81 0.29 14.26
C ASN A 115 1.71 1.50 13.94
N THR A 116 2.94 1.26 13.49
CA THR A 116 3.85 2.35 13.07
C THR A 116 3.50 2.89 11.69
N LEU A 117 3.06 2.00 10.79
CA LEU A 117 2.77 2.34 9.40
C LEU A 117 1.52 3.22 9.25
N MET A 118 0.45 2.90 9.99
CA MET A 118 -0.83 3.60 9.89
C MET A 118 -0.92 4.74 10.92
N SER A 119 -1.51 5.85 10.52
CA SER A 119 -1.98 6.89 11.45
C SER A 119 -3.38 6.53 12.01
N VAL A 120 -3.74 7.10 13.15
CA VAL A 120 -5.13 7.01 13.66
C VAL A 120 -6.09 7.56 12.60
N ASP A 121 -7.29 7.00 12.52
CA ASP A 121 -8.33 7.28 11.53
C ASP A 121 -8.03 6.80 10.10
N GLN A 122 -6.91 6.13 9.86
CA GLN A 122 -6.66 5.45 8.60
C GLN A 122 -7.24 4.04 8.58
N SER A 123 -7.62 3.58 7.39
CA SER A 123 -8.04 2.21 7.14
C SER A 123 -7.32 1.62 5.93
N VAL A 124 -7.14 0.30 5.95
CA VAL A 124 -6.67 -0.49 4.81
C VAL A 124 -7.60 -1.67 4.61
N THR A 125 -7.92 -1.97 3.35
CA THR A 125 -8.70 -3.16 2.98
C THR A 125 -7.81 -4.08 2.15
N VAL A 126 -7.82 -5.37 2.51
CA VAL A 126 -7.01 -6.41 1.86
C VAL A 126 -7.83 -7.66 1.60
N ALA A 127 -7.42 -8.44 0.60
CA ALA A 127 -8.03 -9.73 0.27
C ALA A 127 -7.03 -10.86 0.48
N PHE A 128 -7.47 -11.92 1.18
CA PHE A 128 -6.71 -13.14 1.39
C PHE A 128 -7.48 -14.32 0.80
N MET A 129 -6.91 -14.94 -0.23
CA MET A 129 -7.52 -16.02 -0.98
C MET A 129 -6.83 -17.35 -0.68
N VAL A 130 -7.61 -18.40 -0.44
CA VAL A 130 -7.09 -19.72 -0.10
C VAL A 130 -7.82 -20.80 -0.88
N THR A 131 -7.06 -21.65 -1.57
CA THR A 131 -7.57 -22.83 -2.22
C THR A 131 -7.84 -23.93 -1.19
N GLN A 132 -9.01 -24.55 -1.27
CA GLN A 132 -9.47 -25.61 -0.38
C GLN A 132 -9.51 -26.95 -1.12
N GLY A 133 -9.02 -27.98 -0.45
CA GLY A 133 -9.17 -29.37 -0.90
C GLY A 133 -10.55 -29.95 -0.53
N SER A 134 -10.67 -31.28 -0.62
CA SER A 134 -11.85 -32.01 -0.15
C SER A 134 -12.09 -31.85 1.36
N THR A 135 -11.01 -31.74 2.14
CA THR A 135 -11.07 -31.28 3.53
C THR A 135 -10.84 -29.79 3.55
N ALA A 136 -11.78 -29.04 4.09
CA ALA A 136 -11.72 -27.59 4.13
C ALA A 136 -11.26 -27.08 5.49
N TYR A 137 -10.41 -26.06 5.47
CA TYR A 137 -9.91 -25.37 6.64
C TYR A 137 -10.29 -23.87 6.56
N TYR A 138 -10.07 -23.12 7.62
CA TYR A 138 -10.48 -21.72 7.67
C TYR A 138 -9.54 -20.88 8.53
N ASN A 139 -9.61 -19.56 8.33
CA ASN A 139 -8.97 -18.62 9.22
C ASN A 139 -9.69 -18.63 10.57
N ASN A 140 -9.04 -19.15 11.60
CA ASN A 140 -9.60 -19.28 12.94
C ASN A 140 -9.14 -18.21 13.93
N ALA A 141 -8.13 -17.43 13.57
CA ALA A 141 -7.61 -16.35 14.42
C ALA A 141 -7.03 -15.22 13.57
N VAL A 142 -7.12 -14.01 14.09
CA VAL A 142 -6.53 -12.80 13.51
C VAL A 142 -5.64 -12.14 14.54
N THR A 143 -4.45 -11.74 14.12
CA THR A 143 -3.53 -10.92 14.91
C THR A 143 -3.12 -9.67 14.11
N ILE A 144 -2.79 -8.62 14.81
CA ILE A 144 -2.13 -7.43 14.27
C ILE A 144 -0.82 -7.25 15.03
N ASP A 145 0.29 -7.21 14.30
CA ASP A 145 1.64 -7.11 14.88
C ASP A 145 1.89 -8.19 15.97
N GLY A 146 1.34 -9.40 15.78
CA GLY A 146 1.40 -10.52 16.72
C GLY A 146 0.39 -10.46 17.87
N SER A 147 -0.32 -9.36 18.08
CA SER A 147 -1.33 -9.21 19.13
C SER A 147 -2.70 -9.66 18.64
N SER A 148 -3.41 -10.48 19.43
CA SER A 148 -4.72 -11.01 19.07
C SER A 148 -5.77 -9.91 18.95
N VAL A 149 -6.58 -9.98 17.89
CA VAL A 149 -7.72 -9.10 17.64
C VAL A 149 -8.93 -9.97 17.32
N THR A 150 -10.08 -9.64 17.90
CA THR A 150 -11.35 -10.28 17.54
C THR A 150 -12.05 -9.46 16.45
N PRO A 151 -12.13 -9.96 15.20
CA PRO A 151 -12.84 -9.27 14.15
C PRO A 151 -14.34 -9.15 14.41
N LYS A 152 -14.94 -8.12 13.83
CA LYS A 152 -16.40 -8.05 13.65
C LYS A 152 -16.72 -8.72 12.31
N TYR A 153 -17.44 -9.82 12.37
CA TYR A 153 -17.74 -10.65 11.20
C TYR A 153 -19.02 -10.17 10.51
N GLN A 154 -19.03 -10.26 9.19
CA GLN A 154 -20.26 -10.06 8.41
C GLN A 154 -21.35 -11.03 8.88
N GLY A 155 -22.55 -10.51 9.15
CA GLY A 155 -23.66 -11.31 9.71
C GLY A 155 -23.50 -11.67 11.19
N GLY A 156 -22.44 -11.18 11.88
CA GLY A 156 -22.25 -11.34 13.32
C GLY A 156 -21.73 -12.70 13.78
N THR A 157 -21.44 -13.63 12.85
CA THR A 157 -20.98 -15.00 13.19
C THR A 157 -19.55 -15.21 12.69
N ALA A 158 -18.65 -15.65 13.61
CA ALA A 158 -17.28 -16.00 13.27
C ALA A 158 -17.22 -17.16 12.28
N PHE A 159 -16.14 -17.23 11.51
CA PHE A 159 -15.90 -18.36 10.62
C PHE A 159 -15.73 -19.65 11.47
N ALA A 160 -16.47 -20.70 11.15
CA ALA A 160 -16.44 -21.98 11.87
C ALA A 160 -15.99 -23.15 11.00
N ALA A 161 -15.97 -22.99 9.68
CA ALA A 161 -15.53 -23.99 8.70
C ALA A 161 -15.08 -23.31 7.43
N GLY A 162 -14.25 -23.97 6.60
CA GLY A 162 -13.99 -23.58 5.21
C GLY A 162 -15.00 -24.19 4.25
N ASN A 163 -14.85 -23.89 2.95
CA ASN A 163 -15.69 -24.44 1.89
C ASN A 163 -14.89 -25.44 1.04
N ALA A 164 -15.27 -26.71 1.07
CA ALA A 164 -14.52 -27.77 0.38
C ALA A 164 -14.50 -27.59 -1.14
N SER A 165 -13.37 -27.94 -1.76
CA SER A 165 -13.15 -27.90 -3.21
C SER A 165 -13.51 -26.56 -3.85
N SER A 166 -13.06 -25.47 -3.25
CA SER A 166 -13.36 -24.08 -3.66
C SER A 166 -12.17 -23.16 -3.38
N ILE A 167 -12.32 -21.90 -3.74
CA ILE A 167 -11.47 -20.81 -3.27
C ILE A 167 -12.28 -20.00 -2.26
N ASP A 168 -11.79 -19.94 -1.03
CA ASP A 168 -12.32 -19.05 -0.02
C ASP A 168 -11.58 -17.73 -0.10
N THR A 169 -12.31 -16.62 -0.30
CA THR A 169 -11.77 -15.27 -0.29
C THR A 169 -12.22 -14.55 0.98
N TYR A 170 -11.25 -14.21 1.80
CA TYR A 170 -11.42 -13.43 3.01
C TYR A 170 -11.10 -11.98 2.72
N VAL A 171 -11.98 -11.06 3.06
CA VAL A 171 -11.74 -9.62 2.97
C VAL A 171 -11.71 -9.04 4.37
N TYR A 172 -10.64 -8.30 4.65
CA TYR A 172 -10.46 -7.63 5.94
C TYR A 172 -10.32 -6.13 5.71
N THR A 173 -11.15 -5.35 6.41
CA THR A 173 -10.95 -3.91 6.55
C THR A 173 -10.43 -3.63 7.94
N ILE A 174 -9.23 -3.08 8.04
CA ILE A 174 -8.52 -2.80 9.28
C ILE A 174 -8.52 -1.29 9.47
N ILE A 175 -9.09 -0.83 10.57
CA ILE A 175 -9.21 0.60 10.90
C ILE A 175 -8.37 0.84 12.15
N LYS A 176 -7.42 1.76 12.09
CA LYS A 176 -6.66 2.16 13.28
C LYS A 176 -7.43 3.19 14.09
N THR A 177 -7.83 2.82 15.31
CA THR A 177 -8.67 3.65 16.19
C THR A 177 -7.89 4.31 17.33
N GLY A 178 -6.61 3.94 17.51
CA GLY A 178 -5.74 4.49 18.53
C GLY A 178 -4.33 3.88 18.49
N SER A 179 -3.49 4.20 19.45
CA SER A 179 -2.17 3.57 19.57
C SER A 179 -2.32 2.09 19.87
N ALA A 180 -1.80 1.22 18.98
CA ALA A 180 -1.96 -0.23 19.00
C ALA A 180 -3.43 -0.71 19.14
N ALA A 181 -4.39 0.13 18.75
CA ALA A 181 -5.82 -0.17 18.82
C ALA A 181 -6.42 -0.21 17.40
N PHE A 182 -7.10 -1.31 17.09
CA PHE A 182 -7.66 -1.56 15.76
C PHE A 182 -9.06 -2.15 15.84
N THR A 183 -9.90 -1.74 14.90
CA THR A 183 -11.16 -2.44 14.57
C THR A 183 -10.94 -3.19 13.27
N VAL A 184 -11.23 -4.49 13.27
CA VAL A 184 -11.14 -5.36 12.10
C VAL A 184 -12.54 -5.81 11.70
N LEU A 185 -12.92 -5.53 10.45
CA LEU A 185 -14.13 -6.09 9.83
C LEU A 185 -13.70 -7.25 8.95
N ALA A 186 -14.39 -8.39 9.03
CA ALA A 186 -14.04 -9.58 8.27
C ALA A 186 -15.27 -10.16 7.57
N SER A 187 -15.10 -10.49 6.30
CA SER A 187 -16.08 -11.22 5.50
C SER A 187 -15.41 -12.37 4.75
N ARG A 188 -16.19 -13.36 4.32
CA ARG A 188 -15.73 -14.46 3.49
C ARG A 188 -16.73 -14.76 2.38
N THR A 189 -16.21 -14.96 1.17
CA THR A 189 -16.96 -15.38 -0.01
C THR A 189 -16.35 -16.66 -0.57
N GLN A 190 -17.19 -17.59 -1.00
CA GLN A 190 -16.79 -18.83 -1.67
C GLN A 190 -16.88 -18.65 -3.19
N PHE A 191 -15.83 -19.15 -3.89
CA PHE A 191 -15.80 -19.29 -5.35
C PHE A 191 -15.58 -20.77 -5.70
N LYS A 192 -16.51 -21.35 -6.51
CA LYS A 192 -16.48 -22.75 -6.88
C LYS A 192 -16.83 -22.94 -8.36
#